data_679f82448626fe7e1c24d668d94d85f6
#
_entry.id   679f82448626fe7e1c24d668d94d85f6
#
_cell.length_a   1.000
_cell.length_b   1.000
_cell.length_c   1.000
_cell.angle_alpha   90.00
_cell.angle_beta   90.00
_cell.angle_gamma   90.00
#
_symmetry.space_group_name_H-M   'P 1'
#
loop_
_entity.id
_entity.type
_entity.pdbx_description
1 polymer ?
#
loop_
_entity_poly.entity_id
_entity_poly.type
_entity_poly.pdbx_seq_one_letter_code
_entity_poly.pdbx_strand_id
1 'polypeptide(L)'
;MLHLLALPAIRSGAGVGRVFEFAGPAVGSLSIDERATLTNMTAELGGFTGLVAPDEVTVRFIRERRGEDCALEDWMRSDDDAVYAERFRIDVSTLSPMLARPGDPGNGIELAALAEPVAVDIAYGGSCTAGKRADFDAYHEVLAWAVDHHLTVASGVKLFLQFGTVDVREYCRKKGYFDVFDAVGAELLQPACGACANCGPGSSESGEQVTISAINRNFPGRSGPGQVWLASPYTVAASAIAGRIVSFADLKKLRATSCR
;
A
#
# COMPACT_ATOMS: atom_id res chain seq x y z
N MET A 1 -6.87 -5.05 -1.07
CA MET A 1 -6.92 -4.96 -2.56
C MET A 1 -6.29 -6.15 -3.27
N LEU A 2 -5.07 -6.57 -2.98
CA LEU A 2 -4.45 -7.70 -3.71
C LEU A 2 -5.27 -9.00 -3.63
N HIS A 3 -5.92 -9.28 -2.50
CA HIS A 3 -6.86 -10.42 -2.40
C HIS A 3 -8.05 -10.29 -3.36
N LEU A 4 -8.62 -9.09 -3.55
CA LEU A 4 -9.69 -8.87 -4.52
C LEU A 4 -9.19 -9.06 -5.96
N LEU A 5 -8.05 -8.49 -6.29
CA LEU A 5 -7.42 -8.60 -7.62
C LEU A 5 -7.10 -10.05 -7.99
N ALA A 6 -6.79 -10.89 -7.01
CA ALA A 6 -6.50 -12.32 -7.23
C ALA A 6 -7.75 -13.21 -7.37
N LEU A 7 -8.96 -12.69 -7.12
CA LEU A 7 -10.19 -13.48 -7.28
C LEU A 7 -10.36 -13.93 -8.74
N PRO A 8 -10.67 -15.22 -8.98
CA PRO A 8 -10.87 -15.76 -10.34
C PRO A 8 -11.90 -14.98 -11.16
N ALA A 9 -13.00 -14.55 -10.54
CA ALA A 9 -14.04 -13.76 -11.21
C ALA A 9 -13.50 -12.40 -11.67
N ILE A 10 -12.73 -11.70 -10.83
CA ILE A 10 -12.08 -10.44 -11.20
C ILE A 10 -11.05 -10.67 -12.31
N ARG A 11 -10.23 -11.70 -12.18
CA ARG A 11 -9.25 -12.10 -13.24
C ARG A 11 -9.91 -12.44 -14.57
N SER A 12 -11.14 -12.94 -14.57
CA SER A 12 -11.93 -13.21 -15.79
C SER A 12 -12.74 -12.00 -16.29
N GLY A 13 -12.59 -10.84 -15.67
CA GLY A 13 -13.17 -9.59 -16.15
C GLY A 13 -14.53 -9.20 -15.53
N ALA A 14 -14.96 -9.83 -14.43
CA ALA A 14 -16.23 -9.47 -13.77
C ALA A 14 -16.31 -8.00 -13.33
N GLY A 15 -15.15 -7.35 -13.10
CA GLY A 15 -15.06 -5.94 -12.73
C GLY A 15 -15.17 -4.95 -13.89
N VAL A 16 -15.03 -5.42 -15.14
CA VAL A 16 -14.93 -4.53 -16.30
C VAL A 16 -16.20 -3.73 -16.50
N GLY A 17 -16.07 -2.40 -16.55
CA GLY A 17 -17.18 -1.48 -16.76
C GLY A 17 -18.15 -1.39 -15.59
N ARG A 18 -17.76 -1.80 -14.38
CA ARG A 18 -18.59 -1.76 -13.17
C ARG A 18 -18.20 -0.59 -12.25
N VAL A 19 -19.15 -0.20 -11.41
CA VAL A 19 -18.92 0.62 -10.22
C VAL A 19 -18.85 -0.34 -9.03
N PHE A 20 -17.83 -0.20 -8.21
CA PHE A 20 -17.66 -1.01 -7.01
C PHE A 20 -18.13 -0.23 -5.78
N GLU A 21 -18.97 -0.85 -4.97
CA GLU A 21 -19.32 -0.37 -3.65
C GLU A 21 -18.65 -1.26 -2.61
N PHE A 22 -17.81 -0.65 -1.77
CA PHE A 22 -17.15 -1.35 -0.67
C PHE A 22 -17.93 -1.10 0.62
N ALA A 23 -18.43 -2.16 1.24
CA ALA A 23 -19.26 -2.09 2.41
C ALA A 23 -18.94 -3.19 3.44
N GLY A 24 -19.57 -3.11 4.58
CA GLY A 24 -19.47 -4.09 5.65
C GLY A 24 -18.63 -3.62 6.85
N PRO A 25 -18.66 -4.38 7.96
CA PRO A 25 -18.06 -3.96 9.23
C PRO A 25 -16.57 -3.65 9.14
N ALA A 26 -15.83 -4.42 8.35
CA ALA A 26 -14.41 -4.19 8.14
C ALA A 26 -14.14 -2.85 7.43
N VAL A 27 -14.94 -2.50 6.40
CA VAL A 27 -14.80 -1.21 5.70
C VAL A 27 -15.16 -0.06 6.62
N GLY A 28 -16.19 -0.21 7.47
CA GLY A 28 -16.57 0.77 8.49
C GLY A 28 -15.47 1.07 9.50
N SER A 29 -14.59 0.12 9.79
CA SER A 29 -13.45 0.31 10.70
C SER A 29 -12.22 0.96 10.06
N LEU A 30 -12.16 1.04 8.73
CA LEU A 30 -11.04 1.64 8.01
C LEU A 30 -11.05 3.18 8.13
N SER A 31 -9.85 3.76 8.22
CA SER A 31 -9.63 5.18 8.05
C SER A 31 -9.98 5.63 6.62
N ILE A 32 -10.18 6.94 6.42
CA ILE A 32 -10.40 7.49 5.07
C ILE A 32 -9.21 7.21 4.14
N ASP A 33 -7.99 7.23 4.66
CA ASP A 33 -6.79 6.90 3.89
C ASP A 33 -6.82 5.46 3.36
N GLU A 34 -7.24 4.50 4.19
CA GLU A 34 -7.37 3.09 3.77
C GLU A 34 -8.54 2.89 2.79
N ARG A 35 -9.71 3.54 3.03
CA ARG A 35 -10.83 3.53 2.08
C ARG A 35 -10.42 4.13 0.73
N ALA A 36 -9.62 5.20 0.74
CA ALA A 36 -9.09 5.80 -0.48
C ALA A 36 -8.19 4.82 -1.27
N THR A 37 -7.48 3.91 -0.60
CA THR A 37 -6.75 2.84 -1.30
C THR A 37 -7.69 1.87 -2.02
N LEU A 38 -8.81 1.48 -1.38
CA LEU A 38 -9.80 0.62 -2.02
C LEU A 38 -10.39 1.27 -3.28
N THR A 39 -10.84 2.53 -3.16
CA THR A 39 -11.47 3.25 -4.26
C THR A 39 -10.47 3.62 -5.37
N ASN A 40 -9.24 4.00 -5.02
CA ASN A 40 -8.18 4.30 -5.98
C ASN A 40 -7.82 3.07 -6.83
N MET A 41 -7.71 1.89 -6.20
CA MET A 41 -7.36 0.67 -6.92
C MET A 41 -8.55 -0.04 -7.58
N THR A 42 -9.72 0.57 -7.65
CA THR A 42 -10.85 0.02 -8.40
C THR A 42 -10.57 -0.04 -9.90
N ALA A 43 -9.74 0.86 -10.42
CA ALA A 43 -9.30 0.82 -11.82
C ALA A 43 -8.56 -0.48 -12.15
N GLU A 44 -7.75 -1.01 -11.22
CA GLU A 44 -7.04 -2.28 -11.37
C GLU A 44 -7.99 -3.49 -11.36
N LEU A 45 -9.19 -3.35 -10.74
CA LEU A 45 -10.28 -4.34 -10.84
C LEU A 45 -11.00 -4.30 -12.19
N GLY A 46 -10.69 -3.34 -13.07
CA GLY A 46 -11.41 -3.08 -14.32
C GLY A 46 -12.62 -2.15 -14.16
N GLY A 47 -12.85 -1.63 -12.97
CA GLY A 47 -14.00 -0.77 -12.66
C GLY A 47 -13.84 0.68 -13.13
N PHE A 48 -14.96 1.38 -13.30
CA PHE A 48 -14.96 2.82 -13.58
C PHE A 48 -14.62 3.63 -12.34
N THR A 49 -15.17 3.25 -11.18
CA THR A 49 -14.96 3.92 -9.91
C THR A 49 -15.30 3.01 -8.73
N GLY A 50 -14.81 3.37 -7.55
CA GLY A 50 -15.14 2.74 -6.28
C GLY A 50 -15.79 3.73 -5.34
N LEU A 51 -16.76 3.25 -4.57
CA LEU A 51 -17.52 4.01 -3.59
C LEU A 51 -17.41 3.36 -2.21
N VAL A 52 -17.39 4.20 -1.19
CA VAL A 52 -17.67 3.84 0.21
C VAL A 52 -18.70 4.84 0.70
N ALA A 53 -19.86 4.37 1.14
CA ALA A 53 -20.86 5.26 1.70
C ALA A 53 -20.29 6.04 2.89
N PRO A 54 -20.55 7.35 3.00
CA PRO A 54 -20.06 8.16 4.11
C PRO A 54 -20.68 7.71 5.42
N ASP A 55 -19.89 7.80 6.49
CA ASP A 55 -20.28 7.48 7.86
C ASP A 55 -19.60 8.43 8.86
N GLU A 56 -19.68 8.14 10.15
CA GLU A 56 -19.08 8.95 11.21
C GLU A 56 -17.54 9.11 11.07
N VAL A 57 -16.86 8.17 10.41
CA VAL A 57 -15.43 8.30 10.09
C VAL A 57 -15.22 9.40 9.07
N THR A 58 -16.11 9.48 8.06
CA THR A 58 -16.10 10.53 7.04
C THR A 58 -16.38 11.92 7.65
N VAL A 59 -17.42 12.02 8.50
CA VAL A 59 -17.76 13.28 9.19
C VAL A 59 -16.60 13.78 10.02
N ARG A 60 -16.00 12.91 10.82
CA ARG A 60 -14.82 13.24 11.64
C ARG A 60 -13.65 13.70 10.79
N PHE A 61 -13.36 13.01 9.70
CA PHE A 61 -12.27 13.38 8.80
C PHE A 61 -12.46 14.77 8.18
N ILE A 62 -13.67 15.10 7.72
CA ILE A 62 -14.00 16.42 7.16
C ILE A 62 -13.82 17.51 8.23
N ARG A 63 -14.34 17.27 9.44
CA ARG A 63 -14.20 18.22 10.56
C ARG A 63 -12.74 18.46 10.92
N GLU A 64 -11.93 17.40 11.03
CA GLU A 64 -10.51 17.51 11.35
C GLU A 64 -9.68 18.18 10.26
N ARG A 65 -10.07 18.01 8.99
CA ARG A 65 -9.30 18.51 7.85
C ARG A 65 -9.70 19.91 7.39
N ARG A 66 -10.99 20.25 7.52
CA ARG A 66 -11.56 21.48 6.99
C ARG A 66 -12.20 22.36 8.07
N GLY A 67 -12.46 21.83 9.25
CA GLY A 67 -13.24 22.53 10.29
C GLY A 67 -14.71 22.64 9.93
N GLU A 68 -15.21 21.85 8.99
CA GLU A 68 -16.59 21.88 8.50
C GLU A 68 -17.38 20.72 9.09
N ASP A 69 -18.66 20.96 9.38
CA ASP A 69 -19.60 19.89 9.71
C ASP A 69 -20.28 19.36 8.44
N CYS A 70 -20.37 18.05 8.34
CA CYS A 70 -21.06 17.36 7.27
C CYS A 70 -22.20 16.54 7.85
N ALA A 71 -23.43 16.79 7.39
CA ALA A 71 -24.57 15.95 7.74
C ALA A 71 -24.59 14.70 6.85
N LEU A 72 -24.93 13.57 7.44
CA LEU A 72 -25.19 12.35 6.70
C LEU A 72 -26.67 12.32 6.32
N GLU A 73 -26.95 12.13 5.03
CA GLU A 73 -28.30 12.06 4.47
C GLU A 73 -28.54 10.68 3.85
N ASP A 74 -29.81 10.22 3.84
CA ASP A 74 -30.15 8.87 3.38
C ASP A 74 -29.74 8.58 1.94
N TRP A 75 -29.81 9.58 1.06
CA TRP A 75 -29.41 9.45 -0.35
C TRP A 75 -27.89 9.19 -0.56
N MET A 76 -27.07 9.37 0.48
CA MET A 76 -25.62 9.14 0.41
C MET A 76 -25.23 7.67 0.56
N ARG A 77 -26.20 6.78 0.71
CA ARG A 77 -25.99 5.32 0.80
C ARG A 77 -26.96 4.60 -0.12
N SER A 78 -26.61 3.39 -0.51
CA SER A 78 -27.50 2.53 -1.28
C SER A 78 -28.68 2.09 -0.43
N ASP A 79 -29.84 1.93 -1.07
CA ASP A 79 -31.04 1.42 -0.43
C ASP A 79 -30.84 -0.03 0.05
N ASP A 80 -31.60 -0.45 1.08
CA ASP A 80 -31.47 -1.80 1.67
C ASP A 80 -31.82 -2.90 0.65
N ASP A 81 -32.70 -2.60 -0.31
CA ASP A 81 -33.15 -3.49 -1.40
C ASP A 81 -32.38 -3.28 -2.72
N ALA A 82 -31.28 -2.51 -2.70
CA ALA A 82 -30.47 -2.25 -3.90
C ALA A 82 -30.00 -3.55 -4.56
N VAL A 83 -30.21 -3.63 -5.88
CA VAL A 83 -29.83 -4.79 -6.68
C VAL A 83 -28.45 -4.59 -7.28
N TYR A 84 -27.55 -5.49 -6.96
CA TYR A 84 -26.18 -5.49 -7.48
C TYR A 84 -26.01 -6.57 -8.55
N ALA A 85 -25.24 -6.25 -9.58
CA ALA A 85 -24.91 -7.20 -10.64
C ALA A 85 -24.14 -8.42 -10.12
N GLU A 86 -23.27 -8.19 -9.12
CA GLU A 86 -22.49 -9.24 -8.45
C GLU A 86 -22.08 -8.79 -7.04
N ARG A 87 -21.87 -9.75 -6.15
CA ARG A 87 -21.41 -9.50 -4.77
C ARG A 87 -20.22 -10.38 -4.45
N PHE A 88 -19.10 -9.75 -4.07
CA PHE A 88 -17.90 -10.42 -3.57
C PHE A 88 -17.87 -10.29 -2.05
N ARG A 89 -17.67 -11.40 -1.35
CA ARG A 89 -17.51 -11.40 0.11
C ARG A 89 -16.10 -11.85 0.46
N ILE A 90 -15.42 -11.04 1.29
CA ILE A 90 -14.09 -11.35 1.81
C ILE A 90 -14.17 -11.35 3.33
N ASP A 91 -13.78 -12.46 3.95
CA ASP A 91 -13.57 -12.53 5.39
C ASP A 91 -12.18 -11.99 5.71
N VAL A 92 -12.14 -10.78 6.26
CA VAL A 92 -10.87 -10.11 6.55
C VAL A 92 -10.11 -10.73 7.73
N SER A 93 -10.78 -11.56 8.57
CA SER A 93 -10.13 -12.24 9.69
C SER A 93 -9.15 -13.33 9.23
N THR A 94 -9.30 -13.81 8.00
CA THR A 94 -8.47 -14.86 7.40
C THR A 94 -7.36 -14.32 6.49
N LEU A 95 -7.28 -12.99 6.31
CA LEU A 95 -6.30 -12.41 5.40
C LEU A 95 -4.88 -12.53 5.93
N SER A 96 -3.99 -13.01 5.07
CA SER A 96 -2.54 -13.04 5.27
C SER A 96 -1.84 -11.93 4.45
N PRO A 97 -0.59 -11.57 4.78
CA PRO A 97 0.22 -10.70 3.93
C PRO A 97 0.32 -11.23 2.51
N MET A 98 0.03 -10.37 1.54
CA MET A 98 -0.04 -10.74 0.13
C MET A 98 0.92 -9.92 -0.70
N LEU A 99 1.46 -10.52 -1.75
CA LEU A 99 2.28 -9.90 -2.78
C LEU A 99 1.56 -9.95 -4.12
N ALA A 100 1.88 -9.04 -5.05
CA ALA A 100 1.64 -9.28 -6.46
C ALA A 100 2.99 -9.47 -7.16
N ARG A 101 3.15 -10.60 -7.85
CA ARG A 101 4.32 -10.89 -8.68
C ARG A 101 4.42 -9.90 -9.82
N PRO A 102 5.64 -9.66 -10.36
CA PRO A 102 5.83 -8.78 -11.50
C PRO A 102 4.90 -9.07 -12.68
N GLY A 103 4.55 -8.02 -13.40
CA GLY A 103 3.81 -8.08 -14.65
C GLY A 103 2.35 -7.70 -14.58
N ASP A 104 1.66 -7.91 -13.45
CA ASP A 104 0.24 -7.56 -13.28
C ASP A 104 -0.15 -7.50 -11.80
N PRO A 105 -0.90 -6.47 -11.34
CA PRO A 105 -1.35 -6.37 -9.95
C PRO A 105 -2.20 -7.56 -9.49
N GLY A 106 -2.87 -8.25 -10.41
CA GLY A 106 -3.65 -9.46 -10.15
C GLY A 106 -2.82 -10.73 -10.02
N ASN A 107 -1.49 -10.71 -10.20
CA ASN A 107 -0.61 -11.86 -9.97
C ASN A 107 -0.37 -12.10 -8.47
N GLY A 108 -1.47 -12.09 -7.70
CA GLY A 108 -1.45 -12.21 -6.24
C GLY A 108 -0.97 -13.56 -5.75
N ILE A 109 -0.11 -13.56 -4.74
CA ILE A 109 0.28 -14.74 -3.96
C ILE A 109 0.34 -14.37 -2.48
N GLU A 110 0.08 -15.31 -1.60
CA GLU A 110 0.40 -15.13 -0.19
C GLU A 110 1.91 -15.04 0.00
N LEU A 111 2.38 -14.13 0.85
CA LEU A 111 3.81 -13.98 1.12
C LEU A 111 4.40 -15.28 1.67
N ALA A 112 3.65 -16.01 2.49
CA ALA A 112 4.06 -17.30 3.03
C ALA A 112 4.23 -18.40 1.96
N ALA A 113 3.64 -18.22 0.77
CA ALA A 113 3.79 -19.14 -0.36
C ALA A 113 4.98 -18.82 -1.28
N LEU A 114 5.80 -17.83 -0.92
CA LEU A 114 7.03 -17.52 -1.63
C LEU A 114 8.06 -18.62 -1.39
N ALA A 115 8.30 -19.46 -2.39
CA ALA A 115 9.14 -20.65 -2.24
C ALA A 115 10.61 -20.35 -1.97
N GLU A 116 11.14 -19.29 -2.62
CA GLU A 116 12.54 -18.91 -2.52
C GLU A 116 12.66 -17.43 -2.06
N PRO A 117 13.69 -17.09 -1.28
CA PRO A 117 13.96 -15.71 -0.93
C PRO A 117 14.22 -14.86 -2.19
N VAL A 118 13.51 -13.73 -2.31
CA VAL A 118 13.71 -12.77 -3.40
C VAL A 118 14.48 -11.59 -2.84
N ALA A 119 15.72 -11.40 -3.31
CA ALA A 119 16.54 -10.24 -2.97
C ALA A 119 15.91 -8.96 -3.54
N VAL A 120 16.13 -7.83 -2.87
CA VAL A 120 15.55 -6.52 -3.22
C VAL A 120 16.67 -5.52 -3.45
N ASP A 121 16.63 -4.82 -4.57
CA ASP A 121 17.53 -3.71 -4.89
C ASP A 121 16.89 -2.35 -4.55
N ILE A 122 15.56 -2.25 -4.75
CA ILE A 122 14.81 -1.03 -4.54
C ILE A 122 13.56 -1.34 -3.69
N ALA A 123 13.38 -0.61 -2.60
CA ALA A 123 12.14 -0.56 -1.86
C ALA A 123 11.51 0.82 -2.06
N TYR A 124 10.26 0.86 -2.57
CA TYR A 124 9.59 2.10 -2.89
C TYR A 124 8.22 2.19 -2.24
N GLY A 125 8.11 3.04 -1.23
CA GLY A 125 6.85 3.37 -0.56
C GLY A 125 6.31 4.71 -1.02
N GLY A 126 4.98 4.86 -1.03
CA GLY A 126 4.37 6.15 -1.28
C GLY A 126 3.49 6.23 -2.52
N SER A 127 3.54 7.36 -3.22
CA SER A 127 2.64 7.75 -4.31
C SER A 127 1.19 8.05 -3.86
N CYS A 128 0.24 8.15 -4.80
CA CYS A 128 -1.18 8.38 -4.47
C CYS A 128 -1.83 7.19 -3.75
N THR A 129 -1.31 5.98 -3.92
CA THR A 129 -1.88 4.76 -3.33
C THR A 129 -1.43 4.53 -1.90
N ALA A 130 -0.13 4.61 -1.64
CA ALA A 130 0.46 4.31 -0.34
C ALA A 130 1.34 5.46 0.21
N GLY A 131 1.00 6.69 -0.13
CA GLY A 131 1.66 7.90 0.35
C GLY A 131 0.78 8.79 1.22
N LYS A 132 -0.24 8.22 1.88
CA LYS A 132 -1.15 8.90 2.79
C LYS A 132 -0.64 8.84 4.23
N ARG A 133 -1.29 9.50 5.18
CA ARG A 133 -0.86 9.53 6.58
C ARG A 133 -0.80 8.13 7.19
N ALA A 134 -1.84 7.32 7.02
CA ALA A 134 -1.88 5.94 7.52
C ALA A 134 -0.76 5.06 6.94
N ASP A 135 -0.40 5.28 5.67
CA ASP A 135 0.70 4.55 5.04
C ASP A 135 2.05 4.95 5.66
N PHE A 136 2.26 6.25 5.91
CA PHE A 136 3.47 6.75 6.57
C PHE A 136 3.56 6.34 8.03
N ASP A 137 2.44 6.22 8.74
CA ASP A 137 2.40 5.63 10.09
C ASP A 137 2.89 4.17 10.05
N ALA A 138 2.49 3.38 9.03
CA ALA A 138 2.94 2.01 8.86
C ALA A 138 4.44 1.90 8.50
N TYR A 139 4.95 2.76 7.60
CA TYR A 139 6.40 2.82 7.34
C TYR A 139 7.17 3.19 8.61
N HIS A 140 6.69 4.21 9.33
CA HIS A 140 7.33 4.65 10.55
C HIS A 140 7.36 3.55 11.62
N GLU A 141 6.29 2.81 11.83
CA GLU A 141 6.24 1.71 12.81
C GLU A 141 7.35 0.68 12.57
N VAL A 142 7.54 0.26 11.30
CA VAL A 142 8.58 -0.70 10.94
C VAL A 142 9.97 -0.11 11.10
N LEU A 143 10.17 1.11 10.61
CA LEU A 143 11.48 1.75 10.58
C LEU A 143 11.93 2.24 11.96
N ALA A 144 11.01 2.70 12.82
CA ALA A 144 11.29 3.01 14.21
C ALA A 144 11.70 1.75 14.98
N TRP A 145 10.98 0.63 14.78
CA TRP A 145 11.40 -0.65 15.32
C TRP A 145 12.82 -1.04 14.86
N ALA A 146 13.16 -0.79 13.59
CA ALA A 146 14.49 -1.06 13.07
C ALA A 146 15.56 -0.20 13.77
N VAL A 147 15.31 1.11 13.96
CA VAL A 147 16.20 2.01 14.70
C VAL A 147 16.42 1.53 16.14
N ASP A 148 15.35 1.16 16.83
CA ASP A 148 15.42 0.63 18.21
C ASP A 148 16.27 -0.66 18.32
N HIS A 149 16.42 -1.38 17.19
CA HIS A 149 17.21 -2.60 17.11
C HIS A 149 18.57 -2.40 16.39
N HIS A 150 18.98 -1.15 16.20
CA HIS A 150 20.25 -0.78 15.54
C HIS A 150 20.36 -1.33 14.11
N LEU A 151 19.25 -1.37 13.38
CA LEU A 151 19.19 -1.79 11.98
C LEU A 151 18.99 -0.58 11.08
N THR A 152 19.56 -0.65 9.89
CA THR A 152 19.37 0.31 8.80
C THR A 152 18.90 -0.42 7.55
N VAL A 153 18.61 0.31 6.49
CA VAL A 153 18.38 -0.28 5.16
C VAL A 153 19.55 -1.18 4.80
N ALA A 154 19.25 -2.38 4.31
CA ALA A 154 20.26 -3.38 3.98
C ALA A 154 21.24 -2.87 2.93
N SER A 155 22.52 -3.27 3.06
CA SER A 155 23.53 -2.90 2.09
C SER A 155 23.12 -3.30 0.66
N GLY A 156 23.25 -2.37 -0.28
CA GLY A 156 22.84 -2.55 -1.68
C GLY A 156 21.38 -2.24 -1.98
N VAL A 157 20.54 -2.05 -0.96
CA VAL A 157 19.14 -1.64 -1.14
C VAL A 157 19.01 -0.13 -1.08
N LYS A 158 18.17 0.45 -1.94
CA LYS A 158 17.74 1.84 -1.86
C LYS A 158 16.29 1.91 -1.39
N LEU A 159 16.02 2.63 -0.30
CA LEU A 159 14.66 2.87 0.20
C LEU A 159 14.22 4.28 -0.15
N PHE A 160 13.17 4.38 -0.96
CA PHE A 160 12.53 5.65 -1.30
C PHE A 160 11.15 5.74 -0.65
N LEU A 161 10.85 6.87 0.00
CA LEU A 161 9.54 7.18 0.57
C LEU A 161 9.00 8.45 -0.04
N GLN A 162 7.99 8.33 -0.91
CA GLN A 162 7.38 9.43 -1.63
C GLN A 162 6.07 9.88 -0.97
N PHE A 163 6.02 11.12 -0.55
CA PHE A 163 4.78 11.70 0.00
C PHE A 163 3.70 11.80 -1.09
N GLY A 164 2.47 11.42 -0.73
CA GLY A 164 1.33 11.55 -1.64
C GLY A 164 0.88 13.01 -1.81
N THR A 165 1.07 13.84 -0.78
CA THR A 165 0.74 15.27 -0.77
C THR A 165 1.67 16.06 0.14
N VAL A 166 1.69 17.39 -0.03
CA VAL A 166 2.40 18.32 0.87
C VAL A 166 1.85 18.21 2.32
N ASP A 167 0.55 18.00 2.48
CA ASP A 167 -0.07 17.83 3.80
C ASP A 167 0.47 16.57 4.53
N VAL A 168 0.66 15.47 3.84
CA VAL A 168 1.26 14.26 4.43
C VAL A 168 2.72 14.52 4.84
N ARG A 169 3.48 15.22 4.02
CA ARG A 169 4.86 15.61 4.37
C ARG A 169 4.90 16.45 5.66
N GLU A 170 4.02 17.43 5.78
CA GLU A 170 3.91 18.28 6.98
C GLU A 170 3.42 17.48 8.20
N TYR A 171 2.51 16.52 8.00
CA TYR A 171 2.11 15.57 9.03
C TYR A 171 3.31 14.78 9.57
N CYS A 172 4.10 14.16 8.70
CA CYS A 172 5.29 13.40 9.09
C CYS A 172 6.34 14.29 9.79
N ARG A 173 6.53 15.52 9.31
CA ARG A 173 7.43 16.48 9.96
C ARG A 173 6.98 16.80 11.40
N LYS A 174 5.68 17.09 11.59
CA LYS A 174 5.11 17.41 12.92
C LYS A 174 5.17 16.23 13.88
N LYS A 175 5.13 15.00 13.36
CA LYS A 175 5.25 13.75 14.13
C LYS A 175 6.70 13.37 14.46
N GLY A 176 7.70 14.06 13.90
CA GLY A 176 9.11 13.71 14.10
C GLY A 176 9.56 12.47 13.30
N TYR A 177 8.80 12.05 12.29
CA TYR A 177 9.12 10.82 11.53
C TYR A 177 10.39 10.93 10.70
N PHE A 178 10.79 12.15 10.32
CA PHE A 178 11.97 12.39 9.49
C PHE A 178 13.24 11.87 10.16
N ASP A 179 13.38 12.03 11.48
CA ASP A 179 14.56 11.56 12.22
C ASP A 179 14.72 10.03 12.11
N VAL A 180 13.63 9.29 12.15
CA VAL A 180 13.63 7.83 11.98
C VAL A 180 13.97 7.45 10.54
N PHE A 181 13.39 8.14 9.56
CA PHE A 181 13.63 7.86 8.14
C PHE A 181 15.08 8.15 7.75
N ASP A 182 15.64 9.22 8.26
CA ASP A 182 17.06 9.57 8.07
C ASP A 182 17.99 8.55 8.75
N ALA A 183 17.69 8.19 9.99
CA ALA A 183 18.48 7.23 10.76
C ALA A 183 18.60 5.84 10.10
N VAL A 184 17.57 5.39 9.37
CA VAL A 184 17.64 4.13 8.62
C VAL A 184 18.26 4.30 7.23
N GLY A 185 18.45 5.51 6.73
CA GLY A 185 18.98 5.80 5.41
C GLY A 185 17.91 5.78 4.30
N ALA A 186 16.68 6.18 4.61
CA ALA A 186 15.64 6.34 3.61
C ALA A 186 15.76 7.68 2.87
N GLU A 187 15.53 7.67 1.56
CA GLU A 187 15.44 8.87 0.73
C GLU A 187 14.00 9.37 0.64
N LEU A 188 13.76 10.60 1.10
CA LEU A 188 12.43 11.22 1.12
C LEU A 188 12.18 11.99 -0.17
N LEU A 189 11.11 11.64 -0.88
CA LEU A 189 10.75 12.23 -2.16
C LEU A 189 9.53 13.16 -2.03
N GLN A 190 9.58 14.27 -2.78
CA GLN A 190 8.46 15.21 -2.85
C GLN A 190 7.23 14.59 -3.54
N PRO A 191 6.01 15.13 -3.29
CA PRO A 191 4.82 14.67 -3.97
C PRO A 191 4.96 14.81 -5.50
N ALA A 192 4.89 13.68 -6.19
CA ALA A 192 4.98 13.56 -7.65
C ALA A 192 4.49 12.19 -8.12
N CYS A 193 4.48 11.94 -9.42
CA CYS A 193 4.27 10.58 -9.94
C CYS A 193 5.50 9.68 -9.75
N GLY A 194 6.71 10.23 -9.85
CA GLY A 194 7.96 9.53 -9.55
C GLY A 194 8.12 8.19 -10.26
N ALA A 195 8.66 7.21 -9.59
CA ALA A 195 8.85 5.85 -10.12
C ALA A 195 7.54 5.18 -10.54
N CYS A 196 6.38 5.56 -9.96
CA CYS A 196 5.08 5.06 -10.39
C CYS A 196 4.75 5.36 -11.87
N ALA A 197 5.41 6.33 -12.48
CA ALA A 197 5.26 6.70 -13.90
C ALA A 197 6.60 6.64 -14.65
N ASN A 198 7.54 5.86 -14.15
CA ASN A 198 8.91 5.75 -14.70
C ASN A 198 9.62 7.10 -14.85
N CYS A 199 9.45 7.98 -13.87
CA CYS A 199 10.09 9.29 -13.86
C CYS A 199 10.66 9.62 -12.49
N GLY A 200 11.98 9.66 -12.38
CA GLY A 200 12.69 10.05 -11.17
C GLY A 200 13.20 8.90 -10.31
N PRO A 201 13.68 9.20 -9.09
CA PRO A 201 14.27 8.23 -8.20
C PRO A 201 13.33 7.06 -7.86
N GLY A 202 13.88 5.87 -7.72
CA GLY A 202 13.13 4.65 -7.43
C GLY A 202 12.68 3.86 -8.67
N SER A 203 12.84 4.41 -9.91
CA SER A 203 12.75 3.61 -11.12
C SER A 203 13.97 2.71 -11.28
N SER A 204 13.76 1.45 -11.69
CA SER A 204 14.87 0.55 -11.99
C SER A 204 15.61 0.98 -13.26
N GLU A 205 16.92 0.69 -13.29
CA GLU A 205 17.82 1.04 -14.40
C GLU A 205 18.15 -0.18 -15.27
N SER A 206 17.96 -1.40 -14.74
CA SER A 206 18.19 -2.65 -15.47
C SER A 206 17.06 -3.65 -15.26
N GLY A 207 16.91 -4.60 -16.19
CA GLY A 207 15.90 -5.66 -16.14
C GLY A 207 16.11 -6.67 -15.02
N GLU A 208 17.30 -6.72 -14.45
CA GLU A 208 17.66 -7.64 -13.36
C GLU A 208 17.30 -7.11 -11.97
N GLN A 209 17.13 -5.78 -11.84
CA GLN A 209 16.78 -5.18 -10.57
C GLN A 209 15.38 -5.58 -10.10
N VAL A 210 15.29 -5.87 -8.81
CA VAL A 210 14.04 -6.21 -8.13
C VAL A 210 13.60 -5.05 -7.26
N THR A 211 12.40 -4.56 -7.53
CA THR A 211 11.74 -3.52 -6.74
C THR A 211 10.59 -4.14 -5.95
N ILE A 212 10.55 -3.91 -4.62
CA ILE A 212 9.34 -4.11 -3.80
C ILE A 212 8.65 -2.77 -3.60
N SER A 213 7.36 -2.68 -3.89
CA SER A 213 6.68 -1.38 -3.88
C SER A 213 5.25 -1.46 -3.35
N ALA A 214 4.80 -0.35 -2.73
CA ALA A 214 3.41 -0.17 -2.31
C ALA A 214 2.59 0.67 -3.31
N ILE A 215 3.07 0.86 -4.54
CA ILE A 215 2.30 1.48 -5.62
C ILE A 215 1.17 0.56 -6.08
N ASN A 216 0.28 1.07 -6.95
CA ASN A 216 -0.90 0.32 -7.39
C ASN A 216 -0.68 -0.59 -8.59
N ARG A 217 0.39 -0.41 -9.38
CA ARG A 217 0.60 -1.09 -10.67
C ARG A 217 2.06 -1.51 -10.85
N ASN A 218 2.24 -2.71 -11.40
CA ASN A 218 3.55 -3.30 -11.66
C ASN A 218 3.66 -3.92 -13.07
N PHE A 219 2.96 -3.32 -14.02
CA PHE A 219 3.08 -3.72 -15.43
C PHE A 219 4.52 -3.51 -15.94
N PRO A 220 4.98 -4.33 -16.89
CA PRO A 220 6.33 -4.20 -17.45
C PRO A 220 6.63 -2.79 -17.94
N GLY A 221 7.80 -2.25 -17.59
CA GLY A 221 8.23 -0.92 -17.96
C GLY A 221 7.62 0.24 -17.18
N ARG A 222 6.65 -0.01 -16.28
CA ARG A 222 5.96 1.07 -15.56
C ARG A 222 6.85 1.82 -14.56
N SER A 223 7.81 1.14 -13.96
CA SER A 223 8.77 1.72 -12.98
C SER A 223 10.20 1.36 -13.35
N GLY A 224 10.52 1.46 -14.64
CA GLY A 224 11.78 1.02 -15.22
C GLY A 224 11.69 -0.40 -15.79
N PRO A 225 12.80 -0.92 -16.33
CA PRO A 225 12.86 -2.24 -16.98
C PRO A 225 12.86 -3.42 -16.00
N GLY A 226 13.07 -3.19 -14.71
CA GLY A 226 13.20 -4.23 -13.70
C GLY A 226 11.89 -4.90 -13.28
N GLN A 227 12.00 -5.80 -12.34
CA GLN A 227 10.91 -6.61 -11.82
C GLN A 227 10.27 -5.95 -10.60
N VAL A 228 9.01 -5.51 -10.72
CA VAL A 228 8.29 -4.83 -9.64
C VAL A 228 7.31 -5.77 -8.96
N TRP A 229 7.51 -5.99 -7.67
CA TRP A 229 6.59 -6.70 -6.77
C TRP A 229 5.74 -5.69 -6.02
N LEU A 230 4.44 -5.94 -5.90
CA LEU A 230 3.58 -5.11 -5.05
C LEU A 230 3.40 -5.75 -3.67
N ALA A 231 3.39 -4.88 -2.65
CA ALA A 231 3.17 -5.28 -1.26
C ALA A 231 2.57 -4.14 -0.43
N SER A 232 2.20 -4.45 0.81
CA SER A 232 1.77 -3.43 1.77
C SER A 232 2.94 -2.55 2.23
N PRO A 233 2.68 -1.34 2.77
CA PRO A 233 3.69 -0.48 3.39
C PRO A 233 4.58 -1.21 4.41
N TYR A 234 3.98 -2.02 5.27
CA TYR A 234 4.70 -2.85 6.26
C TYR A 234 5.72 -3.78 5.60
N THR A 235 5.30 -4.48 4.54
CA THR A 235 6.16 -5.44 3.83
C THR A 235 7.28 -4.73 3.07
N VAL A 236 6.99 -3.57 2.45
CA VAL A 236 8.01 -2.76 1.76
C VAL A 236 9.10 -2.31 2.72
N ALA A 237 8.72 -1.71 3.85
CA ALA A 237 9.69 -1.25 4.85
C ALA A 237 10.49 -2.41 5.47
N ALA A 238 9.83 -3.51 5.83
CA ALA A 238 10.49 -4.69 6.36
C ALA A 238 11.49 -5.29 5.38
N SER A 239 11.13 -5.34 4.09
CA SER A 239 11.98 -5.87 3.02
C SER A 239 13.21 -4.98 2.78
N ALA A 240 13.06 -3.65 2.90
CA ALA A 240 14.19 -2.73 2.81
C ALA A 240 15.26 -3.00 3.89
N ILE A 241 14.81 -3.27 5.12
CA ILE A 241 15.69 -3.59 6.24
C ILE A 241 16.32 -4.98 6.09
N ALA A 242 15.55 -5.96 5.58
CA ALA A 242 16.01 -7.35 5.44
C ALA A 242 16.86 -7.61 4.18
N GLY A 243 16.84 -6.72 3.17
CA GLY A 243 17.48 -6.92 1.87
C GLY A 243 16.78 -7.94 0.98
N ARG A 244 15.62 -8.42 1.40
CA ARG A 244 14.80 -9.41 0.68
C ARG A 244 13.33 -9.28 1.05
N ILE A 245 12.44 -9.83 0.24
CA ILE A 245 11.00 -9.79 0.51
C ILE A 245 10.69 -10.59 1.79
N VAL A 246 10.16 -9.90 2.82
CA VAL A 246 9.74 -10.48 4.09
C VAL A 246 8.56 -9.69 4.69
N SER A 247 7.77 -10.34 5.55
CA SER A 247 6.81 -9.63 6.39
C SER A 247 7.49 -8.96 7.57
N PHE A 248 6.84 -7.97 8.18
CA PHE A 248 7.35 -7.35 9.41
C PHE A 248 7.45 -8.37 10.56
N ALA A 249 6.50 -9.30 10.65
CA ALA A 249 6.53 -10.37 11.64
C ALA A 249 7.77 -11.29 11.46
N ASP A 250 8.12 -11.60 10.21
CA ASP A 250 9.28 -12.45 9.94
C ASP A 250 10.61 -11.70 10.11
N LEU A 251 10.66 -10.41 9.80
CA LEU A 251 11.81 -9.56 10.13
C LEU A 251 12.10 -9.58 11.64
N LYS A 252 11.08 -9.47 12.48
CA LYS A 252 11.22 -9.56 13.94
C LYS A 252 11.77 -10.93 14.39
N LYS A 253 11.29 -12.03 13.79
CA LYS A 253 11.80 -13.39 14.08
C LYS A 253 13.26 -13.56 13.68
N LEU A 254 13.64 -13.08 12.48
CA LEU A 254 15.03 -13.12 11.99
C LEU A 254 15.99 -12.45 12.98
N ARG A 255 15.62 -11.29 13.49
CA ARG A 255 16.41 -10.56 14.48
C ARG A 255 16.55 -11.34 15.80
N ALA A 256 15.45 -11.90 16.29
CA ALA A 256 15.47 -12.69 17.53
C ALA A 256 16.39 -13.92 17.44
N THR A 257 16.54 -14.49 16.25
CA THR A 257 17.41 -15.65 16.01
C THR A 257 18.90 -15.26 15.90
N SER A 258 19.18 -14.06 15.37
CA SER A 258 20.56 -13.55 15.21
C SER A 258 21.19 -13.04 16.50
N CYS A 259 20.44 -12.88 17.57
CA CYS A 259 20.89 -12.44 18.90
C CYS A 259 21.15 -13.60 19.88
N ARG A 260 21.03 -14.84 19.42
CA ARG A 260 21.39 -16.06 20.16
C ARG A 260 22.70 -16.63 19.63
#